data_a590352e1d85a614f1e9c917fd092cbd
#
_entry.id   a590352e1d85a614f1e9c917fd092cbd
#
_cell.length_a   1.000
_cell.length_b   1.000
_cell.length_c   1.000
_cell.angle_alpha   90.00
_cell.angle_beta   90.00
_cell.angle_gamma   90.00
#
_symmetry.space_group_name_H-M   'P 1'
#
loop_
_entity.id
_entity.type
_entity.pdbx_description
1 polymer ?
#
loop_
_entity_poly.entity_id
_entity_poly.type
_entity_poly.pdbx_seq_one_letter_code
_entity_poly.pdbx_strand_id
1 'polypeptide(L)'
;MADYLFAKDQIFASLTLSAEELNLYQQIYALLNARVPKPDLVVYLQARSEVLYKRIKKRDKKYERGVTFEYLGEVAQAYNRFFFHYDETPLLVVNTSEIDFVSSSKDLADLIKEINSMGSGTQHYIPLGSR
;
A
#
# COMPACT_ATOMS: atom_id res chain seq x y z
N MET A 1 6.60 14.46 0.13
CA MET A 1 6.38 13.00 0.13
C MET A 1 6.10 12.51 1.54
N ALA A 2 5.15 11.62 1.70
CA ALA A 2 4.76 11.11 3.01
C ALA A 2 4.50 9.61 2.95
N ASP A 3 4.83 8.91 4.04
CA ASP A 3 4.53 7.48 4.19
C ASP A 3 3.11 7.23 4.68
N TYR A 4 2.45 8.26 5.17
CA TYR A 4 1.11 8.14 5.72
C TYR A 4 0.08 8.68 4.74
N LEU A 5 -0.96 7.90 4.53
CA LEU A 5 -2.15 8.29 3.78
C LEU A 5 -3.35 8.12 4.70
N PHE A 6 -4.12 9.19 4.91
CA PHE A 6 -5.29 9.14 5.80
C PHE A 6 -6.26 8.03 5.40
N ALA A 7 -6.46 7.84 4.09
CA ALA A 7 -7.34 6.80 3.58
C ALA A 7 -6.95 5.38 4.03
N LYS A 8 -5.67 5.13 4.34
CA LYS A 8 -5.22 3.82 4.82
C LYS A 8 -5.83 3.42 6.16
N ASP A 9 -6.24 4.39 6.94
CA ASP A 9 -6.85 4.12 8.23
C ASP A 9 -8.12 3.26 8.08
N GLN A 10 -8.83 3.40 6.96
CA GLN A 10 -10.00 2.57 6.66
C GLN A 10 -9.67 1.10 6.54
N ILE A 11 -8.47 0.77 6.09
CA ILE A 11 -8.05 -0.63 5.92
C ILE A 11 -7.98 -1.31 7.28
N PHE A 12 -7.32 -0.67 8.24
CA PHE A 12 -7.20 -1.24 9.58
C PHE A 12 -8.54 -1.24 10.31
N ALA A 13 -9.36 -0.21 10.11
CA ALA A 13 -10.68 -0.17 10.70
C ALA A 13 -11.53 -1.34 10.22
N SER A 14 -11.47 -1.68 8.93
CA SER A 14 -12.24 -2.79 8.38
C SER A 14 -11.79 -4.15 8.93
N LEU A 15 -10.52 -4.25 9.36
CA LEU A 15 -9.97 -5.49 9.91
C LEU A 15 -10.24 -5.64 11.41
N THR A 16 -10.41 -4.55 12.14
CA THR A 16 -10.43 -4.58 13.60
C THR A 16 -11.76 -4.21 14.23
N LEU A 17 -12.62 -3.49 13.53
CA LEU A 17 -13.88 -2.99 14.10
C LEU A 17 -15.06 -3.90 13.76
N SER A 18 -16.03 -3.98 14.69
CA SER A 18 -17.31 -4.63 14.40
C SER A 18 -18.10 -3.84 13.36
N ALA A 19 -19.18 -4.45 12.85
CA ALA A 19 -20.00 -3.78 11.83
C ALA A 19 -20.59 -2.47 12.34
N GLU A 20 -21.04 -2.43 13.58
CA GLU A 20 -21.59 -1.20 14.17
C GLU A 20 -20.53 -0.14 14.37
N GLU A 21 -19.37 -0.53 14.89
CA GLU A 21 -18.23 0.37 15.08
C GLU A 21 -17.71 0.89 13.74
N LEU A 22 -17.67 0.04 12.73
CA LEU A 22 -17.22 0.42 11.40
C LEU A 22 -18.16 1.45 10.78
N ASN A 23 -19.47 1.27 10.95
CA ASN A 23 -20.46 2.24 10.45
C ASN A 23 -20.24 3.62 11.09
N LEU A 24 -20.06 3.66 12.40
CA LEU A 24 -19.76 4.92 13.09
C LEU A 24 -18.42 5.52 12.62
N TYR A 25 -17.41 4.67 12.48
CA TYR A 25 -16.10 5.09 11.97
C TYR A 25 -16.22 5.74 10.60
N GLN A 26 -17.00 5.15 9.69
CA GLN A 26 -17.17 5.67 8.34
C GLN A 26 -17.82 7.05 8.34
N GLN A 27 -18.76 7.30 9.23
CA GLN A 27 -19.39 8.62 9.35
C GLN A 27 -18.39 9.67 9.82
N ILE A 28 -17.57 9.34 10.81
CA ILE A 28 -16.53 10.23 11.31
C ILE A 28 -15.46 10.47 10.25
N TYR A 29 -15.06 9.41 9.54
CA TYR A 29 -14.07 9.49 8.47
C TYR A 29 -14.50 10.47 7.38
N ALA A 30 -15.75 10.40 6.95
CA ALA A 30 -16.27 11.27 5.90
C ALA A 30 -16.14 12.74 6.28
N LEU A 31 -16.41 13.08 7.56
CA LEU A 31 -16.28 14.44 8.04
C LEU A 31 -14.83 14.92 8.09
N LEU A 32 -13.91 14.06 8.56
CA LEU A 32 -12.51 14.41 8.71
C LEU A 32 -11.79 14.44 7.36
N ASN A 33 -12.13 13.53 6.46
CA ASN A 33 -11.48 13.43 5.16
C ASN A 33 -11.65 14.69 4.33
N ALA A 34 -12.76 15.39 4.51
CA ALA A 34 -13.01 16.64 3.81
C ALA A 34 -12.01 17.75 4.19
N ARG A 35 -11.34 17.61 5.35
CA ARG A 35 -10.40 18.61 5.88
C ARG A 35 -8.94 18.23 5.70
N VAL A 36 -8.66 16.97 5.30
CA VAL A 36 -7.29 16.49 5.12
C VAL A 36 -6.85 16.80 3.69
N PRO A 37 -5.66 17.40 3.50
CA PRO A 37 -5.14 17.63 2.15
C PRO A 37 -4.95 16.31 1.42
N LYS A 38 -5.35 16.28 0.16
CA LYS A 38 -5.17 15.08 -0.66
C LYS A 38 -3.82 15.13 -1.36
N PRO A 39 -3.11 13.99 -1.46
CA PRO A 39 -1.86 13.96 -2.20
C PRO A 39 -2.09 14.11 -3.70
N ASP A 40 -1.07 14.51 -4.41
CA ASP A 40 -1.11 14.62 -5.88
C ASP A 40 -1.06 13.25 -6.55
N LEU A 41 -0.42 12.29 -5.92
CA LEU A 41 -0.25 10.93 -6.43
C LEU A 41 -0.03 9.97 -5.26
N VAL A 42 -0.66 8.82 -5.32
CA VAL A 42 -0.43 7.73 -4.37
C VAL A 42 0.31 6.62 -5.11
N VAL A 43 1.39 6.12 -4.51
CA VAL A 43 2.13 4.97 -5.03
C VAL A 43 1.92 3.80 -4.06
N TYR A 44 1.29 2.74 -4.54
CA TYR A 44 1.06 1.53 -3.76
C TYR A 44 2.07 0.47 -4.17
N LEU A 45 2.98 0.15 -3.25
CA LEU A 45 4.00 -0.87 -3.48
C LEU A 45 3.40 -2.22 -3.08
N GLN A 46 3.08 -3.04 -4.07
CA GLN A 46 2.40 -4.32 -3.89
C GLN A 46 3.40 -5.47 -4.01
N ALA A 47 3.26 -6.47 -3.14
CA ALA A 47 4.08 -7.69 -3.22
C ALA A 47 3.26 -8.88 -2.74
N ARG A 48 3.64 -10.09 -3.20
CA ARG A 48 3.03 -11.32 -2.73
C ARG A 48 3.31 -11.53 -1.24
N SER A 49 2.41 -12.22 -0.55
CA SER A 49 2.53 -12.44 0.90
C SER A 49 3.85 -13.11 1.27
N GLU A 50 4.31 -14.07 0.45
CA GLU A 50 5.57 -14.77 0.70
C GLU A 50 6.76 -13.80 0.69
N VAL A 51 6.75 -12.87 -0.27
CA VAL A 51 7.82 -11.86 -0.39
C VAL A 51 7.78 -10.89 0.78
N LEU A 52 6.59 -10.44 1.17
CA LEU A 52 6.41 -9.56 2.32
C LEU A 52 6.91 -10.21 3.60
N TYR A 53 6.55 -11.48 3.82
CA TYR A 53 6.96 -12.20 5.00
C TYR A 53 8.48 -12.35 5.07
N LYS A 54 9.12 -12.67 3.95
CA LYS A 54 10.59 -12.74 3.87
C LYS A 54 11.25 -11.40 4.19
N ARG A 55 10.69 -10.31 3.66
CA ARG A 55 11.24 -8.96 3.89
C ARG A 55 11.14 -8.55 5.35
N ILE A 56 10.02 -8.85 6.00
CA ILE A 56 9.83 -8.57 7.41
C ILE A 56 10.81 -9.36 8.26
N LYS A 57 10.98 -10.64 7.98
CA LYS A 57 11.95 -11.50 8.69
C LYS A 57 13.38 -10.97 8.58
N LYS A 58 13.75 -10.52 7.39
CA LYS A 58 15.10 -10.00 7.15
C LYS A 58 15.32 -8.66 7.85
N ARG A 59 14.26 -7.86 7.97
CA ARG A 59 14.36 -6.51 8.50
C ARG A 59 14.48 -6.45 10.02
N ASP A 60 13.68 -7.23 10.75
CA ASP A 60 13.66 -7.12 12.20
C ASP A 60 13.10 -8.39 12.86
N LYS A 61 13.97 -9.12 13.55
CA LYS A 61 13.60 -10.36 14.24
C LYS A 61 12.71 -10.14 15.48
N LYS A 62 12.69 -8.94 16.04
CA LYS A 62 11.91 -8.66 17.25
C LYS A 62 10.42 -8.47 16.95
N TYR A 63 10.08 -7.93 15.78
CA TYR A 63 8.68 -7.69 15.41
C TYR A 63 7.98 -8.93 14.88
N GLU A 64 8.72 -9.99 14.57
CA GLU A 64 8.17 -11.21 13.99
C GLU A 64 7.29 -12.01 14.94
N ARG A 65 7.43 -11.81 16.24
CA ARG A 65 6.75 -12.63 17.24
C ARG A 65 5.23 -12.51 17.22
N GLY A 66 4.71 -11.43 16.66
CA GLY A 66 3.27 -11.21 16.55
C GLY A 66 2.72 -11.25 15.14
N VAL A 67 3.58 -11.43 14.12
CA VAL A 67 3.18 -11.36 12.72
C VAL A 67 3.21 -12.76 12.11
N THR A 68 2.04 -13.33 11.85
CA THR A 68 1.93 -14.62 11.19
C THR A 68 1.79 -14.42 9.69
N PHE A 69 2.11 -15.48 8.93
CA PHE A 69 1.93 -15.47 7.47
C PHE A 69 0.46 -15.26 7.10
N GLU A 70 -0.45 -15.87 7.85
CA GLU A 70 -1.89 -15.73 7.63
C GLU A 70 -2.36 -14.30 7.84
N TYR A 71 -1.88 -13.64 8.89
CA TYR A 71 -2.21 -12.24 9.15
C TYR A 71 -1.72 -11.33 8.04
N LEU A 72 -0.49 -11.55 7.56
CA LEU A 72 0.03 -10.79 6.42
C LEU A 72 -0.81 -10.98 5.18
N GLY A 73 -1.31 -12.19 4.94
CA GLY A 73 -2.21 -12.46 3.83
C GLY A 73 -3.51 -11.67 3.93
N GLU A 74 -4.08 -11.61 5.12
CA GLU A 74 -5.31 -10.83 5.37
C GLU A 74 -5.08 -9.33 5.14
N VAL A 75 -3.98 -8.81 5.66
CA VAL A 75 -3.62 -7.40 5.47
C VAL A 75 -3.39 -7.09 4.00
N ALA A 76 -2.64 -7.94 3.30
CA ALA A 76 -2.36 -7.75 1.88
C ALA A 76 -3.65 -7.76 1.05
N GLN A 77 -4.58 -8.67 1.35
CA GLN A 77 -5.87 -8.69 0.66
C GLN A 77 -6.70 -7.45 0.93
N ALA A 78 -6.67 -6.96 2.17
CA ALA A 78 -7.39 -5.74 2.53
C ALA A 78 -6.83 -4.52 1.80
N TYR A 79 -5.50 -4.42 1.70
CA TYR A 79 -4.86 -3.37 0.91
C TYR A 79 -5.22 -3.47 -0.57
N ASN A 80 -5.17 -4.67 -1.14
CA ASN A 80 -5.48 -4.86 -2.56
C ASN A 80 -6.93 -4.47 -2.86
N ARG A 81 -7.87 -4.84 -2.00
CA ARG A 81 -9.28 -4.48 -2.18
C ARG A 81 -9.48 -2.97 -2.05
N PHE A 82 -8.83 -2.37 -1.07
CA PHE A 82 -8.96 -0.93 -0.86
C PHE A 82 -8.47 -0.16 -2.08
N PHE A 83 -7.29 -0.48 -2.58
CA PHE A 83 -6.72 0.24 -3.71
C PHE A 83 -7.36 -0.13 -5.05
N PHE A 84 -8.00 -1.28 -5.14
CA PHE A 84 -8.77 -1.63 -6.33
C PHE A 84 -9.94 -0.66 -6.54
N HIS A 85 -10.54 -0.20 -5.46
CA HIS A 85 -11.66 0.74 -5.50
C HIS A 85 -11.25 2.19 -5.26
N TYR A 86 -9.96 2.45 -5.06
CA TYR A 86 -9.46 3.77 -4.73
C TYR A 86 -9.44 4.67 -5.98
N ASP A 87 -10.11 5.82 -5.90
CA ASP A 87 -10.21 6.76 -7.00
C ASP A 87 -10.11 8.23 -6.55
N GLU A 88 -9.72 8.48 -5.30
CA GLU A 88 -9.65 9.84 -4.77
C GLU A 88 -8.52 10.67 -5.38
N THR A 89 -7.44 10.02 -5.80
CA THR A 89 -6.28 10.67 -6.43
C THR A 89 -5.74 9.74 -7.51
N PRO A 90 -4.85 10.22 -8.39
CA PRO A 90 -4.10 9.31 -9.24
C PRO A 90 -3.36 8.25 -8.41
N LEU A 91 -3.31 7.03 -8.91
CA LEU A 91 -2.75 5.89 -8.21
C LEU A 91 -1.82 5.11 -9.14
N LEU A 92 -0.60 4.88 -8.68
CA LEU A 92 0.36 3.99 -9.36
C LEU A 92 0.52 2.74 -8.50
N VAL A 93 0.10 1.59 -9.03
CA VAL A 93 0.27 0.29 -8.37
C VAL A 93 1.54 -0.34 -8.91
N VAL A 94 2.52 -0.58 -8.05
CA VAL A 94 3.82 -1.14 -8.43
C VAL A 94 3.96 -2.53 -7.86
N ASN A 95 4.11 -3.54 -8.70
CA ASN A 95 4.40 -4.89 -8.25
C ASN A 95 5.90 -4.98 -7.94
N THR A 96 6.23 -5.18 -6.67
CA THR A 96 7.61 -5.21 -6.19
C THR A 96 8.12 -6.61 -5.92
N SER A 97 7.38 -7.65 -6.32
CA SER A 97 7.75 -9.04 -5.99
C SER A 97 9.07 -9.47 -6.60
N GLU A 98 9.40 -8.94 -7.78
CA GLU A 98 10.58 -9.35 -8.54
C GLU A 98 11.71 -8.32 -8.50
N ILE A 99 11.56 -7.24 -7.72
CA ILE A 99 12.55 -6.16 -7.69
C ILE A 99 12.89 -5.76 -6.26
N ASP A 100 14.06 -5.16 -6.10
CA ASP A 100 14.53 -4.63 -4.81
C ASP A 100 15.06 -3.22 -5.02
N PHE A 101 14.26 -2.23 -4.64
CA PHE A 101 14.63 -0.82 -4.78
C PHE A 101 15.78 -0.42 -3.86
N VAL A 102 16.02 -1.18 -2.80
CA VAL A 102 17.08 -0.87 -1.85
C VAL A 102 18.43 -1.29 -2.40
N SER A 103 18.49 -2.47 -3.04
CA SER A 103 19.74 -3.02 -3.57
C SER A 103 20.03 -2.61 -5.01
N SER A 104 19.00 -2.29 -5.80
CA SER A 104 19.15 -1.99 -7.22
C SER A 104 18.83 -0.54 -7.52
N SER A 105 19.87 0.24 -7.82
CA SER A 105 19.70 1.63 -8.21
C SER A 105 19.00 1.79 -9.56
N LYS A 106 19.13 0.80 -10.44
CA LYS A 106 18.44 0.80 -11.72
C LYS A 106 16.93 0.65 -11.53
N ASP A 107 16.50 -0.27 -10.67
CA ASP A 107 15.09 -0.48 -10.40
C ASP A 107 14.45 0.77 -9.79
N LEU A 108 15.19 1.44 -8.89
CA LEU A 108 14.75 2.69 -8.31
C LEU A 108 14.61 3.80 -9.35
N ALA A 109 15.59 3.92 -10.22
CA ALA A 109 15.58 4.94 -11.28
C ALA A 109 14.40 4.73 -12.24
N ASP A 110 14.12 3.49 -12.61
CA ASP A 110 12.99 3.15 -13.47
C ASP A 110 11.66 3.47 -12.80
N LEU A 111 11.55 3.22 -11.51
CA LEU A 111 10.34 3.57 -10.75
C LEU A 111 10.14 5.08 -10.70
N ILE A 112 11.20 5.85 -10.48
CA ILE A 112 11.11 7.31 -10.46
C ILE A 112 10.66 7.84 -11.81
N LYS A 113 11.12 7.24 -12.90
CA LYS A 113 10.66 7.59 -14.25
C LYS A 113 9.15 7.36 -14.41
N GLU A 114 8.65 6.22 -13.93
CA GLU A 114 7.24 5.93 -13.99
C GLU A 114 6.42 6.93 -13.18
N ILE A 115 6.90 7.30 -11.99
CA ILE A 115 6.23 8.29 -11.15
C ILE A 115 6.14 9.63 -11.87
N ASN A 116 7.23 10.05 -12.51
CA ASN A 116 7.28 11.34 -13.20
C ASN A 116 6.44 11.37 -14.48
N SER A 117 6.20 10.21 -15.09
CA SER A 117 5.38 10.11 -16.30
C SER A 117 3.90 9.87 -16.00
N MET A 118 3.55 9.75 -14.73
CA MET A 118 2.19 9.40 -14.31
C MET A 118 1.20 10.52 -14.65
N GLY A 119 0.12 10.13 -15.31
CA GLY A 119 -1.02 11.03 -15.57
C GLY A 119 -2.12 10.84 -14.55
N SER A 120 -3.36 11.04 -14.97
CA SER A 120 -4.53 10.82 -14.13
C SER A 120 -4.96 9.35 -14.13
N GLY A 121 -5.81 8.98 -13.17
CA GLY A 121 -6.36 7.63 -13.09
C GLY A 121 -5.43 6.65 -12.40
N THR A 122 -5.65 5.37 -12.66
CA THR A 122 -4.86 4.29 -12.06
C THR A 122 -3.99 3.64 -13.12
N GLN A 123 -2.70 3.48 -12.81
CA GLN A 123 -1.75 2.77 -13.65
C GLN A 123 -1.12 1.63 -12.88
N HIS A 124 -0.81 0.54 -13.58
CA HIS A 124 -0.11 -0.61 -13.00
C HIS A 124 1.28 -0.71 -13.62
N TYR A 125 2.29 -0.86 -12.78
CA TYR A 125 3.67 -1.03 -13.19
C TYR A 125 4.17 -2.37 -12.67
N ILE A 126 4.54 -3.26 -13.58
CA ILE A 126 5.06 -4.60 -13.25
C ILE A 126 6.50 -4.65 -13.79
N PRO A 127 7.48 -4.20 -13.01
CA PRO A 127 8.86 -4.22 -13.50
C PRO A 127 9.36 -5.66 -13.61
N LEU A 128 10.06 -5.94 -14.69
CA LEU A 128 10.81 -7.17 -14.82
C LEU A 128 12.09 -7.00 -14.04
N GLY A 129 12.38 -7.89 -13.11
CA GLY A 129 13.59 -7.79 -12.33
C GLY A 129 14.83 -7.67 -13.21
N SER A 130 15.84 -6.98 -12.71
CA SER A 130 17.12 -6.90 -13.42
C SER A 130 17.76 -8.30 -13.45
N ARG A 131 17.90 -8.81 -14.63
CA ARG A 131 18.53 -10.11 -14.87
C ARG A 131 19.99 -9.94 -15.28
#